data_4513611db2d8dbc9c8c18683c7f85e9b
#
_entry.id   4513611db2d8dbc9c8c18683c7f85e9b
#
_cell.length_a   1.000
_cell.length_b   1.000
_cell.length_c   1.000
_cell.angle_alpha   90.00
_cell.angle_beta   90.00
_cell.angle_gamma   90.00
#
_symmetry.space_group_name_H-M   'P 1'
#
loop_
_entity.id
_entity.type
_entity.pdbx_description
1 polymer ?
#
loop_
_entity_poly.entity_id
_entity_poly.type
_entity_poly.pdbx_seq_one_letter_code
_entity_poly.pdbx_strand_id
1 'polypeptide(L)'
;MKIRQRFLFGLLAWALVTSPVMRRAFAVEEAAGGTIFLPLVARNYDAVANLRRIHAPFFNVADITGQKFSEMAIFWFGRVSSTDNYTDVRVAYNATELVIYTATFDRWLWYDTTPSVSDLTRWDSVSLYLDLAGAVGSAPSTSSYRFIAQLSNGGTLPAASKATYRGNGSGWSAQTIAFTAVAGWRGDSLNNNNDSGDRGWAMTFRIPFSSLGVSAPSQGAAPWGLALVVHDRDDPGGTPIPDQAWPGNSMDANSPSTWGQLRWGLPTYTAPPSMGGGTTTIRHKLNGAVVPDAAVGGTLENQCPGDENHIWNQWGNLNYGRGTGINIQNQSDIADWPCFSKYYVTFPLSGLPAGKVIRSATLTLYHWGNSGPGTTSYIHVSTVAEDWGETTLTWNNAPLALENVAVAAVPMVGACHWPCVPRTWDVSYAVARAYAAGQPLRLVLYSSDSEYHSGKYFTTSDAEDWNAVGRPTLTVNWGNP
;
A
#
# COMPACT_ATOMS: atom_id res chain seq x y z
N MET A 1 -51.78 -15.26 54.66
CA MET A 1 -50.65 -15.99 55.27
C MET A 1 -49.37 -15.24 54.95
N LYS A 2 -48.77 -14.61 55.96
CA LYS A 2 -47.63 -13.67 55.85
C LYS A 2 -46.33 -14.51 55.89
N ILE A 3 -45.38 -14.22 54.97
CA ILE A 3 -43.94 -14.42 55.25
C ILE A 3 -43.17 -13.26 54.65
N ARG A 4 -42.50 -12.50 55.51
CA ARG A 4 -41.53 -11.45 55.23
C ARG A 4 -40.20 -12.12 54.89
N GLN A 5 -39.50 -11.63 53.87
CA GLN A 5 -38.03 -11.82 53.78
C GLN A 5 -37.34 -10.47 53.60
N ARG A 6 -36.27 -10.35 54.36
CA ARG A 6 -35.47 -9.15 54.60
C ARG A 6 -34.46 -8.95 53.48
N PHE A 7 -34.32 -7.69 53.04
CA PHE A 7 -33.21 -7.23 52.25
C PHE A 7 -31.91 -7.18 53.04
N LEU A 8 -30.87 -7.78 52.54
CA LEU A 8 -29.49 -7.59 53.01
C LEU A 8 -28.74 -6.78 51.93
N PHE A 9 -28.35 -5.56 52.29
CA PHE A 9 -27.42 -4.76 51.48
C PHE A 9 -26.03 -5.30 51.62
N GLY A 10 -25.40 -5.79 50.50
CA GLY A 10 -23.99 -6.10 50.38
C GLY A 10 -23.30 -4.98 49.61
N LEU A 11 -22.50 -4.19 50.34
CA LEU A 11 -21.53 -3.27 49.74
C LEU A 11 -20.45 -4.09 48.99
N LEU A 12 -20.40 -3.97 47.64
CA LEU A 12 -19.26 -4.40 46.88
C LEU A 12 -18.27 -3.24 46.77
N ALA A 13 -17.18 -3.38 47.51
CA ALA A 13 -16.00 -2.54 47.37
C ALA A 13 -15.33 -2.84 46.03
N TRP A 14 -15.17 -1.81 45.18
CA TRP A 14 -14.33 -1.87 43.98
C TRP A 14 -12.86 -1.89 44.41
N ALA A 15 -12.23 -3.04 44.31
CA ALA A 15 -10.79 -3.13 44.37
C ALA A 15 -10.21 -2.84 43.00
N LEU A 16 -9.56 -1.71 42.87
CA LEU A 16 -8.65 -1.40 41.75
C LEU A 16 -7.49 -2.40 41.77
N VAL A 17 -7.52 -3.37 40.88
CA VAL A 17 -6.36 -4.23 40.62
C VAL A 17 -5.44 -3.50 39.69
N THR A 18 -4.48 -2.77 40.24
CA THR A 18 -3.28 -2.35 39.54
C THR A 18 -2.40 -3.57 39.33
N SER A 19 -2.36 -4.10 38.13
CA SER A 19 -1.40 -5.13 37.73
C SER A 19 0.01 -4.54 37.74
N PRO A 20 0.92 -5.04 38.60
CA PRO A 20 2.33 -4.69 38.46
C PRO A 20 2.87 -5.45 37.24
N VAL A 21 3.34 -4.70 36.26
CA VAL A 21 4.20 -5.22 35.20
C VAL A 21 5.42 -5.82 35.88
N MET A 22 5.48 -7.14 35.99
CA MET A 22 6.68 -7.85 36.44
C MET A 22 7.82 -7.56 35.47
N ARG A 23 8.67 -6.60 35.82
CA ARG A 23 10.02 -6.52 35.32
C ARG A 23 10.79 -7.72 35.89
N ARG A 24 10.89 -8.81 35.11
CA ARG A 24 11.90 -9.82 35.39
C ARG A 24 13.26 -9.22 35.07
N ALA A 25 13.94 -8.74 36.10
CA ALA A 25 15.37 -8.55 36.08
C ALA A 25 16.01 -9.94 35.97
N PHE A 26 16.56 -10.28 34.84
CA PHE A 26 17.48 -11.43 34.78
C PHE A 26 18.80 -10.97 35.39
N ALA A 27 19.14 -11.53 36.52
CA ALA A 27 20.49 -11.46 37.06
C ALA A 27 21.40 -12.17 36.06
N VAL A 28 22.30 -11.43 35.44
CA VAL A 28 23.38 -11.99 34.63
C VAL A 28 24.46 -12.44 35.61
N GLU A 29 24.64 -13.73 35.77
CA GLU A 29 25.80 -14.32 36.42
C GLU A 29 27.01 -14.04 35.51
N GLU A 30 28.02 -13.36 36.03
CA GLU A 30 29.25 -13.01 35.31
C GLU A 30 30.05 -14.29 35.03
N ALA A 31 29.87 -14.88 33.85
CA ALA A 31 30.78 -15.88 33.34
C ALA A 31 31.75 -15.21 32.36
N ALA A 32 33.02 -15.46 32.59
CA ALA A 32 34.19 -14.83 31.98
C ALA A 32 34.09 -14.61 30.44
N GLY A 33 34.27 -13.39 30.02
CA GLY A 33 35.02 -13.07 28.81
C GLY A 33 34.33 -13.26 27.46
N GLY A 34 33.03 -13.05 27.31
CA GLY A 34 32.38 -13.01 26.00
C GLY A 34 31.43 -11.82 25.91
N THR A 35 31.75 -10.86 25.06
CA THR A 35 30.82 -9.77 24.73
C THR A 35 29.63 -10.36 23.99
N ILE A 36 28.50 -10.52 24.67
CA ILE A 36 27.24 -10.94 24.03
C ILE A 36 26.68 -9.70 23.34
N PHE A 37 26.85 -9.60 22.02
CA PHE A 37 26.11 -8.69 21.19
C PHE A 37 24.67 -9.21 21.08
N LEU A 38 23.79 -8.81 21.97
CA LEU A 38 22.37 -8.93 21.72
C LEU A 38 22.04 -7.98 20.56
N PRO A 39 21.39 -8.46 19.48
CA PRO A 39 21.06 -7.57 18.38
C PRO A 39 20.13 -6.47 18.89
N LEU A 40 20.58 -5.22 18.81
CA LEU A 40 19.85 -4.01 19.23
C LEU A 40 18.59 -3.77 18.35
N VAL A 41 18.29 -4.67 17.42
CA VAL A 41 17.18 -4.60 16.47
C VAL A 41 15.82 -4.85 17.12
N ALA A 42 15.76 -5.45 18.30
CA ALA A 42 14.48 -5.90 18.90
C ALA A 42 13.72 -4.83 19.72
N ARG A 43 14.27 -3.64 19.96
CA ARG A 43 13.66 -2.71 20.94
C ARG A 43 12.66 -1.69 20.40
N ASN A 44 12.55 -1.51 19.09
CA ASN A 44 11.57 -0.57 18.49
C ASN A 44 10.52 -1.24 17.61
N TYR A 45 10.32 -2.54 17.75
CA TYR A 45 9.52 -3.31 16.80
C TYR A 45 8.01 -3.28 17.07
N ASP A 46 7.58 -3.20 18.33
CA ASP A 46 6.20 -3.55 18.67
C ASP A 46 5.16 -2.42 18.53
N ALA A 47 5.56 -1.17 18.63
CA ALA A 47 4.62 -0.05 18.53
C ALA A 47 4.32 0.41 17.09
N VAL A 48 5.10 -0.06 16.09
CA VAL A 48 5.04 0.39 14.70
C VAL A 48 4.81 -0.76 13.71
N ALA A 49 4.58 -1.98 14.21
CA ALA A 49 4.50 -3.18 13.37
C ALA A 49 3.42 -3.11 12.29
N ASN A 50 2.28 -2.47 12.57
CA ASN A 50 1.12 -2.40 11.67
C ASN A 50 0.91 -1.00 11.06
N LEU A 51 1.81 -0.05 11.28
CA LEU A 51 1.70 1.28 10.69
C LEU A 51 2.03 1.20 9.20
N ARG A 52 1.05 1.54 8.35
CA ARG A 52 1.25 1.57 6.89
C ARG A 52 2.20 2.70 6.49
N ARG A 53 3.09 2.38 5.55
CA ARG A 53 4.17 3.26 5.09
C ARG A 53 4.29 3.20 3.59
N ILE A 54 4.61 4.35 3.01
CA ILE A 54 4.98 4.43 1.60
C ILE A 54 6.32 5.15 1.46
N HIS A 55 7.25 4.54 0.74
CA HIS A 55 8.55 5.10 0.42
C HIS A 55 8.50 5.76 -0.94
N ALA A 56 8.48 7.08 -0.97
CA ALA A 56 8.48 7.86 -2.21
C ALA A 56 9.88 7.86 -2.84
N PRO A 57 10.03 7.56 -4.13
CA PRO A 57 11.28 7.70 -4.85
C PRO A 57 11.57 9.17 -5.15
N PHE A 58 12.87 9.51 -5.16
CA PHE A 58 13.36 10.80 -5.64
C PHE A 58 13.67 10.73 -7.13
N PHE A 59 13.20 11.69 -7.91
CA PHE A 59 13.54 11.84 -9.32
C PHE A 59 14.15 13.20 -9.61
N ASN A 60 15.32 13.20 -10.25
CA ASN A 60 15.98 14.44 -10.67
C ASN A 60 15.43 14.91 -12.03
N VAL A 61 14.14 15.19 -12.08
CA VAL A 61 13.41 15.69 -13.26
C VAL A 61 12.47 16.81 -12.86
N ALA A 62 12.21 17.73 -13.77
CA ALA A 62 11.30 18.86 -13.50
C ALA A 62 9.82 18.41 -13.51
N ASP A 63 9.45 17.49 -14.40
CA ASP A 63 8.10 16.98 -14.52
C ASP A 63 8.06 15.47 -14.23
N ILE A 64 7.71 15.13 -12.99
CA ILE A 64 7.61 13.74 -12.56
C ILE A 64 6.50 13.01 -13.33
N THR A 65 5.33 13.61 -13.45
CA THR A 65 4.17 12.94 -14.08
C THR A 65 4.36 12.73 -15.58
N GLY A 66 5.04 13.63 -16.26
CA GLY A 66 5.32 13.48 -17.69
C GLY A 66 6.49 12.55 -18.03
N GLN A 67 7.42 12.33 -17.09
CA GLN A 67 8.67 11.60 -17.38
C GLN A 67 8.89 10.35 -16.54
N LYS A 68 8.27 10.25 -15.35
CA LYS A 68 8.53 9.21 -14.34
C LYS A 68 7.29 8.59 -13.75
N PHE A 69 6.14 8.78 -14.36
CA PHE A 69 4.87 8.32 -13.83
C PHE A 69 4.87 6.82 -13.50
N SER A 70 5.33 5.99 -14.44
CA SER A 70 5.40 4.53 -14.26
C SER A 70 6.42 4.05 -13.23
N GLU A 71 7.28 4.96 -12.74
CA GLU A 71 8.31 4.65 -11.74
C GLU A 71 7.92 5.14 -10.34
N MET A 72 6.80 5.86 -10.18
CA MET A 72 6.32 6.34 -8.89
C MET A 72 5.96 5.17 -7.97
N ALA A 73 6.16 5.33 -6.68
CA ALA A 73 5.71 4.34 -5.71
C ALA A 73 4.18 4.27 -5.68
N ILE A 74 3.63 3.05 -5.56
CA ILE A 74 2.18 2.80 -5.61
C ILE A 74 1.67 2.15 -4.33
N PHE A 75 0.50 2.60 -3.87
CA PHE A 75 -0.31 1.98 -2.84
C PHE A 75 -1.80 2.19 -3.17
N TRP A 76 -2.70 1.58 -2.41
CA TRP A 76 -4.12 1.61 -2.71
C TRP A 76 -4.96 1.45 -1.45
N PHE A 77 -6.26 1.77 -1.58
CA PHE A 77 -7.27 1.57 -0.54
C PHE A 77 -8.68 1.53 -1.15
N GLY A 78 -9.67 1.22 -0.34
CA GLY A 78 -11.05 1.06 -0.79
C GLY A 78 -11.33 -0.28 -1.46
N ARG A 79 -12.50 -0.40 -2.07
CA ARG A 79 -13.01 -1.60 -2.72
C ARG A 79 -13.76 -1.24 -3.99
N VAL A 80 -13.99 -2.23 -4.84
CA VAL A 80 -14.82 -2.08 -6.02
C VAL A 80 -16.21 -2.64 -5.70
N SER A 81 -17.14 -1.78 -5.28
CA SER A 81 -18.51 -2.14 -4.94
C SER A 81 -19.46 -0.98 -5.22
N SER A 82 -20.76 -1.21 -5.10
CA SER A 82 -21.76 -0.14 -5.25
C SER A 82 -21.77 0.90 -4.11
N THR A 83 -20.96 0.70 -3.08
CA THR A 83 -20.92 1.57 -1.89
C THR A 83 -19.51 1.94 -1.46
N ASP A 84 -18.52 1.50 -2.21
CA ASP A 84 -17.12 1.77 -1.93
C ASP A 84 -16.37 2.00 -3.24
N ASN A 85 -15.51 3.00 -3.28
CA ASN A 85 -14.62 3.22 -4.40
C ASN A 85 -13.20 2.76 -4.09
N TYR A 86 -12.59 2.08 -5.06
CA TYR A 86 -11.18 1.72 -5.00
C TYR A 86 -10.32 2.86 -5.54
N THR A 87 -9.23 3.15 -4.85
CA THR A 87 -8.29 4.20 -5.26
C THR A 87 -6.86 3.68 -5.29
N ASP A 88 -6.20 3.81 -6.45
CA ASP A 88 -4.75 3.72 -6.58
C ASP A 88 -4.12 5.08 -6.29
N VAL A 89 -3.02 5.07 -5.56
CA VAL A 89 -2.25 6.28 -5.26
C VAL A 89 -0.80 6.10 -5.69
N ARG A 90 -0.29 7.06 -6.44
CA ARG A 90 1.13 7.12 -6.79
C ARG A 90 1.79 8.31 -6.11
N VAL A 91 3.01 8.11 -5.61
CA VAL A 91 3.76 9.16 -4.92
C VAL A 91 5.22 9.16 -5.33
N ALA A 92 5.75 10.35 -5.55
CA ALA A 92 7.17 10.61 -5.78
C ALA A 92 7.51 12.06 -5.43
N TYR A 93 8.80 12.40 -5.42
CA TYR A 93 9.23 13.77 -5.20
C TYR A 93 10.51 14.09 -6.01
N ASN A 94 10.75 15.39 -6.18
CA ASN A 94 11.97 15.92 -6.76
C ASN A 94 12.59 16.97 -5.84
N ALA A 95 13.50 17.79 -6.34
CA ALA A 95 14.15 18.83 -5.54
C ALA A 95 13.22 19.97 -5.11
N THR A 96 12.04 20.10 -5.72
CA THR A 96 11.15 21.26 -5.56
C THR A 96 9.77 20.93 -5.02
N GLU A 97 9.26 19.73 -5.30
CA GLU A 97 7.86 19.38 -4.98
C GLU A 97 7.67 17.91 -4.62
N LEU A 98 6.65 17.66 -3.82
CA LEU A 98 6.00 16.36 -3.61
C LEU A 98 4.85 16.24 -4.63
N VAL A 99 4.79 15.09 -5.33
CA VAL A 99 3.71 14.77 -6.26
C VAL A 99 2.95 13.56 -5.75
N ILE A 100 1.63 13.71 -5.62
CA ILE A 100 0.71 12.61 -5.28
C ILE A 100 -0.38 12.60 -6.35
N TYR A 101 -0.55 11.45 -6.97
CA TYR A 101 -1.58 11.18 -7.96
C TYR A 101 -2.53 10.12 -7.41
N THR A 102 -3.84 10.39 -7.45
CA THR A 102 -4.89 9.43 -7.10
C THR A 102 -5.69 9.07 -8.35
N ALA A 103 -6.03 7.80 -8.51
CA ALA A 103 -6.97 7.31 -9.52
C ALA A 103 -8.07 6.53 -8.80
N THR A 104 -9.26 7.07 -8.80
CA THR A 104 -10.44 6.50 -8.13
C THR A 104 -11.31 5.80 -9.16
N PHE A 105 -11.62 4.52 -8.94
CA PHE A 105 -12.54 3.75 -9.75
C PHE A 105 -13.96 4.10 -9.32
N ASP A 106 -14.71 4.71 -10.22
CA ASP A 106 -16.00 5.27 -9.94
C ASP A 106 -16.90 5.19 -11.18
N ARG A 107 -18.17 4.94 -10.98
CA ARG A 107 -19.15 4.78 -12.05
C ARG A 107 -20.10 5.97 -12.18
N TRP A 108 -20.08 6.89 -11.22
CA TRP A 108 -20.87 8.10 -11.24
C TRP A 108 -19.98 9.27 -10.85
N LEU A 109 -19.82 10.21 -11.76
CA LEU A 109 -18.85 11.29 -11.63
C LEU A 109 -19.57 12.61 -11.36
N TRP A 110 -19.54 13.06 -10.10
CA TRP A 110 -20.27 14.24 -9.69
C TRP A 110 -19.39 15.31 -9.07
N TYR A 111 -19.54 16.56 -9.54
CA TYR A 111 -18.85 17.71 -8.98
C TYR A 111 -19.73 18.96 -9.00
N ASP A 112 -19.44 19.93 -8.12
CA ASP A 112 -20.09 21.23 -8.14
C ASP A 112 -19.51 22.09 -9.24
N THR A 113 -20.35 22.54 -10.18
CA THR A 113 -19.95 23.44 -11.27
C THR A 113 -19.73 24.88 -10.82
N THR A 114 -20.17 25.22 -9.60
CA THR A 114 -20.00 26.51 -8.93
C THR A 114 -19.41 26.34 -7.53
N PRO A 115 -18.22 25.73 -7.42
CA PRO A 115 -17.72 25.23 -6.15
C PRO A 115 -17.50 26.31 -5.10
N SER A 116 -17.80 25.95 -3.84
CA SER A 116 -17.46 26.73 -2.67
C SER A 116 -16.43 25.97 -1.83
N VAL A 117 -15.41 26.66 -1.34
CA VAL A 117 -14.36 26.07 -0.50
C VAL A 117 -14.89 25.42 0.79
N SER A 118 -16.09 25.75 1.23
CA SER A 118 -16.76 25.14 2.38
C SER A 118 -17.41 23.78 2.08
N ASP A 119 -17.66 23.48 0.81
CA ASP A 119 -18.51 22.36 0.39
C ASP A 119 -17.78 21.34 -0.51
N LEU A 120 -16.48 21.49 -0.75
CA LEU A 120 -15.71 20.65 -1.66
C LEU A 120 -15.83 19.15 -1.35
N THR A 121 -15.88 18.78 -0.07
CA THR A 121 -15.97 17.38 0.38
C THR A 121 -17.39 16.80 0.33
N ARG A 122 -18.34 17.56 -0.18
CA ARG A 122 -19.70 17.06 -0.47
C ARG A 122 -19.85 16.49 -1.87
N TRP A 123 -18.78 16.48 -2.62
CA TRP A 123 -18.68 16.06 -4.03
C TRP A 123 -17.46 15.14 -4.20
N ASP A 124 -17.30 14.57 -5.38
CA ASP A 124 -16.12 13.78 -5.70
C ASP A 124 -14.88 14.62 -5.48
N SER A 125 -14.14 14.27 -4.47
CA SER A 125 -12.99 15.06 -4.04
C SER A 125 -11.98 14.22 -3.24
N VAL A 126 -10.77 14.73 -3.14
CA VAL A 126 -9.72 14.15 -2.29
C VAL A 126 -9.32 15.15 -1.21
N SER A 127 -9.31 14.69 0.03
CA SER A 127 -8.59 15.35 1.12
C SER A 127 -7.25 14.65 1.36
N LEU A 128 -6.17 15.38 1.18
CA LEU A 128 -4.80 14.94 1.44
C LEU A 128 -4.30 15.59 2.73
N TYR A 129 -3.73 14.80 3.64
CA TYR A 129 -3.19 15.24 4.92
C TYR A 129 -1.71 14.94 4.99
N LEU A 130 -0.92 15.93 5.40
CA LEU A 130 0.52 15.81 5.66
C LEU A 130 0.83 16.30 7.08
N ASP A 131 1.67 15.56 7.80
CA ASP A 131 2.25 16.03 9.06
C ASP A 131 3.77 15.94 9.02
N LEU A 132 4.43 17.08 8.98
CA LEU A 132 5.90 17.13 8.87
C LEU A 132 6.59 16.60 10.14
N ALA A 133 5.86 16.43 11.24
CA ALA A 133 6.36 15.85 12.49
C ALA A 133 6.31 14.31 12.54
N GLY A 134 5.73 13.63 11.51
CA GLY A 134 5.83 12.18 11.37
C GLY A 134 4.62 11.37 11.86
N ALA A 135 3.41 11.82 11.69
CA ALA A 135 2.18 11.14 12.12
C ALA A 135 2.11 10.98 13.65
N VAL A 136 2.28 12.06 14.36
CA VAL A 136 2.28 12.08 15.83
C VAL A 136 1.26 13.07 16.37
N GLY A 137 0.79 12.81 17.58
CA GLY A 137 -0.17 13.68 18.28
C GLY A 137 -1.63 13.33 18.01
N SER A 138 -2.48 13.76 18.96
CA SER A 138 -3.93 13.53 18.96
C SER A 138 -4.72 14.70 18.36
N ALA A 139 -4.03 15.74 17.89
CA ALA A 139 -4.64 16.87 17.19
C ALA A 139 -3.66 17.45 16.16
N PRO A 140 -4.17 18.04 15.05
CA PRO A 140 -3.34 18.67 14.05
C PRO A 140 -2.56 19.86 14.63
N SER A 141 -1.23 19.78 14.52
CA SER A 141 -0.33 20.84 14.99
C SER A 141 0.03 21.82 13.86
N THR A 142 0.85 22.81 14.17
CA THR A 142 1.34 23.76 13.15
C THR A 142 2.24 23.12 12.08
N SER A 143 2.63 21.85 12.25
CA SER A 143 3.30 21.04 11.22
C SER A 143 2.35 20.21 10.38
N SER A 144 1.06 20.22 10.68
CA SER A 144 0.02 19.46 9.98
C SER A 144 -0.65 20.33 8.93
N TYR A 145 -0.86 19.76 7.73
CA TYR A 145 -1.44 20.42 6.57
C TYR A 145 -2.56 19.56 5.99
N ARG A 146 -3.63 20.21 5.52
CA ARG A 146 -4.71 19.57 4.77
C ARG A 146 -4.90 20.29 3.44
N PHE A 147 -4.94 19.53 2.37
CA PHE A 147 -5.23 19.98 0.99
C PHE A 147 -6.49 19.29 0.52
N ILE A 148 -7.43 20.02 -0.03
CA ILE A 148 -8.66 19.47 -0.61
C ILE A 148 -8.72 19.90 -2.07
N ALA A 149 -9.09 18.95 -2.94
CA ALA A 149 -9.33 19.20 -4.35
C ALA A 149 -10.57 18.42 -4.80
N GLN A 150 -11.52 19.12 -5.40
CA GLN A 150 -12.76 18.56 -5.94
C GLN A 150 -12.57 18.22 -7.41
N LEU A 151 -13.23 17.15 -7.89
CA LEU A 151 -13.33 16.82 -9.30
C LEU A 151 -13.84 18.04 -10.12
N SER A 152 -13.44 18.13 -11.36
CA SER A 152 -13.90 19.15 -12.31
C SER A 152 -13.92 18.56 -13.71
N ASN A 153 -14.34 19.36 -14.68
CA ASN A 153 -14.31 18.97 -16.10
C ASN A 153 -12.88 18.82 -16.68
N GLY A 154 -11.89 18.59 -15.82
CA GLY A 154 -10.51 18.31 -16.19
C GLY A 154 -9.58 19.53 -16.16
N GLY A 155 -8.27 19.24 -16.18
CA GLY A 155 -7.21 20.23 -16.19
C GLY A 155 -6.86 20.81 -14.81
N THR A 156 -6.12 21.91 -14.82
CA THR A 156 -5.68 22.59 -13.60
C THR A 156 -6.86 23.25 -12.88
N LEU A 157 -7.03 22.92 -11.62
CA LEU A 157 -8.15 23.40 -10.82
C LEU A 157 -8.06 24.91 -10.52
N PRO A 158 -9.19 25.65 -10.65
CA PRO A 158 -9.29 27.00 -10.15
C PRO A 158 -9.25 27.07 -8.62
N ALA A 159 -9.06 28.25 -8.06
CA ALA A 159 -8.98 28.45 -6.62
C ALA A 159 -10.26 28.02 -5.87
N ALA A 160 -11.44 28.17 -6.48
CA ALA A 160 -12.71 27.80 -5.89
C ALA A 160 -12.90 26.29 -5.71
N SER A 161 -12.23 25.45 -6.53
CA SER A 161 -12.31 23.99 -6.49
C SER A 161 -11.26 23.35 -5.57
N LYS A 162 -10.53 24.13 -4.79
CA LYS A 162 -9.48 23.63 -3.87
C LYS A 162 -9.38 24.48 -2.60
N ALA A 163 -9.01 23.83 -1.51
CA ALA A 163 -8.85 24.49 -0.22
C ALA A 163 -7.61 23.98 0.51
N THR A 164 -7.07 24.82 1.39
CA THR A 164 -5.93 24.46 2.23
C THR A 164 -6.16 24.90 3.66
N TYR A 165 -5.68 24.06 4.59
CA TYR A 165 -5.76 24.28 6.02
C TYR A 165 -4.42 23.94 6.67
N ARG A 166 -4.19 24.56 7.80
CA ARG A 166 -3.06 24.23 8.70
C ARG A 166 -3.60 23.91 10.08
N GLY A 167 -2.98 22.95 10.75
CA GLY A 167 -3.32 22.64 12.14
C GLY A 167 -2.94 23.77 13.09
N ASN A 168 -3.70 23.91 14.19
CA ASN A 168 -3.53 24.96 15.18
C ASN A 168 -3.36 24.42 16.61
N GLY A 169 -3.17 23.10 16.76
CA GLY A 169 -3.05 22.43 18.04
C GLY A 169 -4.37 21.86 18.60
N SER A 170 -5.51 22.24 18.02
CA SER A 170 -6.85 21.75 18.42
C SER A 170 -7.72 21.33 17.24
N GLY A 171 -7.33 21.70 16.03
CA GLY A 171 -8.09 21.42 14.80
C GLY A 171 -7.45 22.13 13.61
N TRP A 172 -8.27 22.45 12.62
CA TRP A 172 -7.86 23.00 11.35
C TRP A 172 -8.25 24.49 11.23
N SER A 173 -7.33 25.30 10.74
CA SER A 173 -7.56 26.71 10.40
C SER A 173 -7.32 26.89 8.90
N ALA A 174 -8.26 27.54 8.21
CA ALA A 174 -8.09 27.88 6.80
C ALA A 174 -6.84 28.76 6.62
N GLN A 175 -6.02 28.42 5.65
CA GLN A 175 -4.79 29.14 5.33
C GLN A 175 -4.49 29.01 3.84
N THR A 176 -4.03 30.08 3.21
CA THR A 176 -3.57 30.02 1.82
C THR A 176 -2.18 29.39 1.76
N ILE A 177 -2.10 28.18 1.23
CA ILE A 177 -0.85 27.45 0.99
C ILE A 177 -0.80 27.12 -0.50
N ALA A 178 0.27 27.51 -1.18
CA ALA A 178 0.37 27.31 -2.61
C ALA A 178 0.53 25.82 -2.95
N PHE A 179 -0.34 25.32 -3.82
CA PHE A 179 -0.24 24.00 -4.45
C PHE A 179 -0.99 24.03 -5.78
N THR A 180 -0.64 23.11 -6.68
CA THR A 180 -1.38 22.86 -7.89
C THR A 180 -2.14 21.54 -7.77
N ALA A 181 -3.40 21.55 -8.17
CA ALA A 181 -4.18 20.34 -8.36
C ALA A 181 -4.65 20.26 -9.81
N VAL A 182 -4.59 19.04 -10.38
CA VAL A 182 -5.02 18.77 -11.75
C VAL A 182 -6.01 17.61 -11.69
N ALA A 183 -7.23 17.85 -12.18
CA ALA A 183 -8.25 16.83 -12.29
C ALA A 183 -8.24 16.19 -13.68
N GLY A 184 -8.55 14.89 -13.73
CA GLY A 184 -8.84 14.14 -14.93
C GLY A 184 -10.00 13.18 -14.67
N TRP A 185 -10.69 12.77 -15.72
CA TRP A 185 -11.78 11.80 -15.60
C TRP A 185 -11.89 10.99 -16.88
N ARG A 186 -12.54 9.85 -16.79
CA ARG A 186 -12.85 9.00 -17.93
C ARG A 186 -14.26 8.46 -17.81
N GLY A 187 -15.01 8.63 -18.88
CA GLY A 187 -16.39 8.27 -18.98
C GLY A 187 -17.07 8.93 -20.16
N ASP A 188 -18.38 8.85 -20.23
CA ASP A 188 -19.16 9.46 -21.29
C ASP A 188 -19.58 10.91 -20.94
N SER A 189 -19.85 11.21 -19.67
CA SER A 189 -20.18 12.56 -19.22
C SER A 189 -20.15 12.69 -17.69
N LEU A 190 -20.06 13.94 -17.22
CA LEU A 190 -20.05 14.31 -15.81
C LEU A 190 -21.44 14.77 -15.37
N ASN A 191 -21.74 14.65 -14.06
CA ASN A 191 -22.97 15.15 -13.43
C ASN A 191 -24.24 14.56 -14.06
N ASN A 192 -24.25 13.26 -14.31
CA ASN A 192 -25.43 12.54 -14.81
C ASN A 192 -25.61 11.21 -14.09
N ASN A 193 -26.72 10.53 -14.31
CA ASN A 193 -27.06 9.24 -13.71
C ASN A 193 -26.78 8.07 -14.66
N ASN A 194 -25.91 8.23 -15.65
CA ASN A 194 -25.52 7.19 -16.59
C ASN A 194 -24.15 6.64 -16.19
N ASP A 195 -24.13 5.41 -15.69
CA ASP A 195 -22.91 4.71 -15.27
C ASP A 195 -22.29 3.84 -16.36
N SER A 196 -22.88 3.81 -17.56
CA SER A 196 -22.54 2.80 -18.57
C SER A 196 -21.16 2.99 -19.20
N GLY A 197 -20.66 4.23 -19.24
CA GLY A 197 -19.38 4.58 -19.82
C GLY A 197 -18.36 5.09 -18.82
N ASP A 198 -18.78 5.38 -17.59
CA ASP A 198 -17.90 5.98 -16.59
C ASP A 198 -16.93 4.94 -15.99
N ARG A 199 -15.68 5.37 -15.83
CA ARG A 199 -14.55 4.55 -15.39
C ARG A 199 -13.91 5.05 -14.11
N GLY A 200 -14.05 6.33 -13.85
CA GLY A 200 -13.49 6.97 -12.69
C GLY A 200 -12.82 8.30 -12.97
N TRP A 201 -12.10 8.78 -11.98
CA TRP A 201 -11.46 10.08 -12.01
C TRP A 201 -10.10 10.07 -11.35
N ALA A 202 -9.31 11.09 -11.62
CA ALA A 202 -7.97 11.23 -11.07
C ALA A 202 -7.75 12.63 -10.53
N MET A 203 -6.89 12.74 -9.51
CA MET A 203 -6.44 14.00 -8.95
C MET A 203 -4.93 13.99 -8.75
N THR A 204 -4.24 14.95 -9.34
CA THR A 204 -2.79 15.16 -9.12
C THR A 204 -2.58 16.32 -8.17
N PHE A 205 -1.93 16.10 -7.04
CA PHE A 205 -1.45 17.14 -6.15
C PHE A 205 0.03 17.39 -6.41
N ARG A 206 0.41 18.64 -6.69
CA ARG A 206 1.79 19.11 -6.75
C ARG A 206 2.00 20.12 -5.63
N ILE A 207 2.79 19.76 -4.64
CA ILE A 207 2.98 20.54 -3.42
C ILE A 207 4.44 20.99 -3.35
N PRO A 208 4.73 22.27 -3.64
CA PRO A 208 6.08 22.79 -3.49
C PRO A 208 6.56 22.72 -2.04
N PHE A 209 7.75 22.21 -1.81
CA PHE A 209 8.32 22.16 -0.46
C PHE A 209 8.47 23.56 0.16
N SER A 210 8.74 24.57 -0.67
CA SER A 210 8.79 25.97 -0.24
C SER A 210 7.46 26.47 0.33
N SER A 211 6.32 25.97 -0.14
CA SER A 211 5.00 26.36 0.38
C SER A 211 4.72 25.78 1.78
N LEU A 212 5.46 24.72 2.16
CA LEU A 212 5.44 24.13 3.50
C LEU A 212 6.54 24.72 4.41
N GLY A 213 7.38 25.62 3.87
CA GLY A 213 8.50 26.22 4.61
C GLY A 213 9.67 25.26 4.84
N VAL A 214 9.83 24.23 4.00
CA VAL A 214 10.91 23.24 4.09
C VAL A 214 11.64 23.07 2.76
N SER A 215 12.80 22.44 2.79
CA SER A 215 13.51 21.95 1.60
C SER A 215 13.08 20.50 1.30
N ALA A 216 13.38 20.04 0.08
CA ALA A 216 13.18 18.65 -0.29
C ALA A 216 13.90 17.70 0.70
N PRO A 217 13.22 16.70 1.26
CA PRO A 217 13.85 15.74 2.15
C PRO A 217 14.89 14.89 1.42
N SER A 218 16.01 14.61 2.10
CA SER A 218 16.98 13.64 1.61
C SER A 218 16.49 12.21 1.80
N GLN A 219 17.05 11.28 1.04
CA GLN A 219 16.79 9.87 1.26
C GLN A 219 17.10 9.47 2.71
N GLY A 220 16.18 8.74 3.34
CA GLY A 220 16.29 8.34 4.75
C GLY A 220 16.01 9.45 5.76
N ALA A 221 15.60 10.64 5.34
CA ALA A 221 15.15 11.69 6.26
C ALA A 221 13.98 11.24 7.14
N ALA A 222 13.72 11.98 8.22
CA ALA A 222 12.59 11.71 9.11
C ALA A 222 11.28 11.58 8.33
N PRO A 223 10.43 10.58 8.65
CA PRO A 223 9.17 10.38 7.93
C PRO A 223 8.20 11.50 8.21
N TRP A 224 7.31 11.77 7.25
CA TRP A 224 6.12 12.59 7.47
C TRP A 224 4.91 11.71 7.73
N GLY A 225 3.89 12.26 8.40
CA GLY A 225 2.56 11.69 8.41
C GLY A 225 1.89 11.89 7.05
N LEU A 226 1.17 10.87 6.59
CA LEU A 226 0.39 10.93 5.36
C LEU A 226 -0.96 10.26 5.60
N ALA A 227 -2.03 10.91 5.17
CA ALA A 227 -3.33 10.28 5.02
C ALA A 227 -4.07 10.85 3.81
N LEU A 228 -4.97 10.05 3.26
CA LEU A 228 -5.86 10.46 2.18
C LEU A 228 -7.28 10.03 2.52
N VAL A 229 -8.25 10.86 2.11
CA VAL A 229 -9.67 10.52 2.15
C VAL A 229 -10.24 10.83 0.77
N VAL A 230 -10.91 9.88 0.19
CA VAL A 230 -11.74 10.07 -1.00
C VAL A 230 -13.17 10.26 -0.54
N HIS A 231 -13.75 11.36 -0.94
CA HIS A 231 -15.16 11.68 -0.78
C HIS A 231 -15.86 11.39 -2.09
N ASP A 232 -17.02 10.79 -2.02
CA ASP A 232 -17.72 10.22 -3.16
C ASP A 232 -19.19 10.64 -3.20
N ARG A 233 -19.70 10.87 -4.40
CA ARG A 233 -21.06 11.34 -4.64
C ARG A 233 -21.62 10.75 -5.93
N ASP A 234 -22.67 9.92 -5.83
CA ASP A 234 -23.31 9.25 -6.97
C ASP A 234 -24.47 10.01 -7.61
N ASP A 235 -24.98 11.07 -6.95
CA ASP A 235 -26.10 11.86 -7.45
C ASP A 235 -26.17 13.25 -6.78
N PRO A 236 -26.87 14.24 -7.37
CA PRO A 236 -26.92 15.61 -6.84
C PRO A 236 -27.71 15.76 -5.55
N GLY A 237 -28.55 14.82 -5.20
CA GLY A 237 -29.47 14.88 -4.07
C GLY A 237 -29.33 13.72 -3.08
N GLY A 238 -28.54 12.72 -3.42
CA GLY A 238 -28.41 11.49 -2.66
C GLY A 238 -27.56 11.61 -1.39
N THR A 239 -27.55 10.55 -0.64
CA THR A 239 -26.65 10.40 0.50
C THR A 239 -25.24 10.15 -0.03
N PRO A 240 -24.23 10.87 0.44
CA PRO A 240 -22.85 10.61 0.04
C PRO A 240 -22.45 9.15 0.35
N ILE A 241 -21.69 8.56 -0.54
CA ILE A 241 -21.04 7.27 -0.28
C ILE A 241 -20.08 7.43 0.91
N PRO A 242 -19.95 6.45 1.80
CA PRO A 242 -19.02 6.53 2.92
C PRO A 242 -17.58 6.73 2.46
N ASP A 243 -16.91 7.72 3.06
CA ASP A 243 -15.52 8.04 2.76
C ASP A 243 -14.60 6.81 2.82
N GLN A 244 -13.74 6.68 1.85
CA GLN A 244 -12.66 5.70 1.83
C GLN A 244 -11.35 6.37 2.19
N ALA A 245 -10.56 5.76 3.06
CA ALA A 245 -9.36 6.38 3.60
C ALA A 245 -8.12 5.47 3.61
N TRP A 246 -6.95 6.08 3.42
CA TRP A 246 -5.66 5.47 3.72
C TRP A 246 -5.04 6.19 4.94
N PRO A 247 -4.49 5.44 5.90
CA PRO A 247 -4.07 4.03 5.89
C PRO A 247 -5.19 3.02 6.16
N GLY A 248 -6.40 3.43 6.36
CA GLY A 248 -7.59 2.60 6.58
C GLY A 248 -8.75 3.47 7.08
N ASN A 249 -9.98 2.97 7.01
CA ASN A 249 -11.19 3.74 7.35
C ASN A 249 -11.32 4.11 8.85
N SER A 250 -10.44 3.58 9.71
CA SER A 250 -10.29 4.03 11.10
C SER A 250 -9.42 5.27 11.28
N MET A 251 -8.86 5.80 10.19
CA MET A 251 -8.10 7.05 10.20
C MET A 251 -9.01 8.20 10.65
N ASP A 252 -8.48 9.02 11.54
CA ASP A 252 -9.15 10.27 11.99
C ASP A 252 -8.39 11.48 11.42
N ALA A 253 -9.09 12.28 10.63
CA ALA A 253 -8.56 13.51 10.03
C ALA A 253 -8.03 14.51 11.06
N ASN A 254 -8.53 14.44 12.31
CA ASN A 254 -8.12 15.32 13.41
C ASN A 254 -7.08 14.69 14.35
N SER A 255 -6.64 13.45 14.09
CA SER A 255 -5.68 12.75 14.94
C SER A 255 -4.50 12.22 14.10
N PRO A 256 -3.43 13.00 13.91
CA PRO A 256 -2.27 12.58 13.09
C PRO A 256 -1.65 11.24 13.51
N SER A 257 -1.77 10.83 14.78
CA SER A 257 -1.29 9.55 15.26
C SER A 257 -2.01 8.33 14.64
N THR A 258 -3.14 8.54 13.95
CA THR A 258 -3.88 7.50 13.21
C THR A 258 -3.48 7.41 11.73
N TRP A 259 -2.63 8.32 11.25
CA TRP A 259 -2.21 8.38 9.86
C TRP A 259 -1.07 7.39 9.57
N GLY A 260 -0.87 7.08 8.30
CA GLY A 260 0.30 6.35 7.83
C GLY A 260 1.53 7.24 7.74
N GLN A 261 2.62 6.69 7.22
CA GLN A 261 3.88 7.41 7.04
C GLN A 261 4.31 7.51 5.58
N LEU A 262 4.72 8.70 5.19
CA LEU A 262 5.47 8.96 3.97
C LEU A 262 6.97 8.96 4.32
N ARG A 263 7.73 8.13 3.63
CA ARG A 263 9.18 7.98 3.80
C ARG A 263 9.89 8.32 2.50
N TRP A 264 11.17 8.61 2.60
CA TRP A 264 11.97 9.17 1.51
C TRP A 264 12.98 8.15 1.00
N GLY A 265 12.71 7.58 -0.19
CA GLY A 265 13.47 6.47 -0.78
C GLY A 265 13.17 5.12 -0.15
N LEU A 266 13.34 4.04 -0.94
CA LEU A 266 13.15 2.67 -0.47
C LEU A 266 14.03 2.33 0.72
N PRO A 267 13.60 1.42 1.61
CA PRO A 267 14.41 1.00 2.74
C PRO A 267 15.68 0.32 2.26
N THR A 268 16.81 0.70 2.83
CA THR A 268 18.09 0.02 2.61
C THR A 268 18.31 -1.03 3.70
N TYR A 269 18.86 -2.18 3.32
CA TYR A 269 19.25 -3.20 4.28
C TYR A 269 20.75 -3.31 4.36
N THR A 270 21.29 -3.13 5.57
CA THR A 270 22.70 -3.42 5.88
C THR A 270 22.72 -4.61 6.81
N ALA A 271 23.23 -5.73 6.34
CA ALA A 271 23.34 -6.94 7.13
C ALA A 271 24.25 -6.73 8.35
N PRO A 272 23.87 -7.16 9.55
CA PRO A 272 24.78 -7.19 10.69
C PRO A 272 26.02 -8.04 10.40
N PRO A 273 27.16 -7.76 11.05
CA PRO A 273 28.33 -8.62 10.94
C PRO A 273 27.99 -10.08 11.27
N SER A 274 28.52 -11.01 10.51
CA SER A 274 28.26 -12.44 10.71
C SER A 274 29.35 -13.30 10.08
N MET A 275 29.59 -14.49 10.63
CA MET A 275 30.61 -15.44 10.15
C MET A 275 29.96 -16.69 9.57
N GLY A 276 30.69 -17.43 8.73
CA GLY A 276 30.17 -18.66 8.13
C GLY A 276 28.79 -18.46 7.50
N GLY A 277 27.97 -19.49 7.51
CA GLY A 277 26.58 -19.39 7.07
C GLY A 277 26.21 -20.33 5.96
N GLY A 278 25.07 -20.08 5.34
CA GLY A 278 24.54 -20.91 4.26
C GLY A 278 23.48 -20.17 3.45
N THR A 279 22.90 -20.90 2.52
CA THR A 279 21.80 -20.45 1.67
C THR A 279 20.60 -21.37 1.86
N THR A 280 19.43 -20.80 2.04
CA THR A 280 18.16 -21.55 2.06
C THR A 280 17.30 -21.06 0.90
N THR A 281 16.80 -22.01 0.11
CA THR A 281 15.85 -21.76 -0.98
C THR A 281 14.47 -22.24 -0.54
N ILE A 282 13.48 -21.35 -0.57
CA ILE A 282 12.07 -21.62 -0.25
C ILE A 282 11.27 -21.50 -1.54
N ARG A 283 10.62 -22.60 -1.93
CA ARG A 283 9.79 -22.71 -3.11
C ARG A 283 8.71 -23.76 -2.86
N HIS A 284 7.54 -23.61 -3.42
CA HIS A 284 6.44 -24.57 -3.22
C HIS A 284 6.88 -26.02 -3.55
N LYS A 285 6.55 -26.95 -2.66
CA LYS A 285 6.94 -28.38 -2.67
C LYS A 285 8.45 -28.67 -2.50
N LEU A 286 9.34 -27.69 -2.58
CA LEU A 286 10.76 -27.92 -2.30
C LEU A 286 10.96 -28.17 -0.80
N ASN A 287 11.49 -29.34 -0.43
CA ASN A 287 11.68 -29.77 0.95
C ASN A 287 10.39 -29.67 1.81
N GLY A 288 9.23 -29.90 1.19
CA GLY A 288 7.93 -29.83 1.88
C GLY A 288 7.40 -28.42 2.16
N ALA A 289 8.04 -27.38 1.66
CA ALA A 289 7.56 -26.01 1.83
C ALA A 289 6.20 -25.80 1.13
N VAL A 290 5.27 -25.13 1.80
CA VAL A 290 4.01 -24.66 1.23
C VAL A 290 4.11 -23.16 1.03
N VAL A 291 4.00 -22.71 -0.21
CA VAL A 291 4.05 -21.29 -0.61
C VAL A 291 2.72 -20.96 -1.26
N PRO A 292 1.70 -20.52 -0.47
CA PRO A 292 0.43 -20.10 -1.03
C PRO A 292 0.60 -18.81 -1.82
N ASP A 293 -0.08 -18.73 -2.96
CA ASP A 293 -0.15 -17.54 -3.77
C ASP A 293 -1.51 -17.35 -4.45
N ALA A 294 -1.85 -16.12 -4.82
CA ALA A 294 -3.08 -15.82 -5.53
C ALA A 294 -2.95 -14.51 -6.31
N ALA A 295 -3.52 -14.48 -7.49
CA ALA A 295 -3.82 -13.24 -8.19
C ALA A 295 -5.19 -12.69 -7.76
N VAL A 296 -5.39 -11.38 -7.88
CA VAL A 296 -6.67 -10.71 -7.68
C VAL A 296 -6.90 -9.68 -8.79
N GLY A 297 -8.15 -9.49 -9.21
CA GLY A 297 -8.53 -8.59 -10.29
C GLY A 297 -8.62 -9.27 -11.66
N GLY A 298 -8.34 -8.56 -12.74
CA GLY A 298 -8.29 -9.13 -14.09
C GLY A 298 -7.07 -10.01 -14.26
N THR A 299 -7.26 -11.28 -14.61
CA THR A 299 -6.16 -12.27 -14.70
C THR A 299 -6.01 -12.78 -16.13
N LEU A 300 -5.00 -13.64 -16.35
CA LEU A 300 -4.81 -14.33 -17.62
C LEU A 300 -6.03 -15.15 -18.03
N GLU A 301 -6.73 -15.73 -17.06
CA GLU A 301 -7.91 -16.57 -17.30
C GLU A 301 -9.09 -15.77 -17.83
N ASN A 302 -9.19 -14.51 -17.45
CA ASN A 302 -10.25 -13.61 -17.89
C ASN A 302 -9.92 -12.89 -19.21
N GLN A 303 -8.65 -12.88 -19.63
CA GLN A 303 -8.16 -12.26 -20.87
C GLN A 303 -8.59 -10.79 -21.03
N CYS A 304 -8.93 -10.09 -19.95
CA CYS A 304 -9.41 -8.71 -19.97
C CYS A 304 -10.38 -8.44 -21.13
N PRO A 305 -11.49 -9.14 -21.26
CA PRO A 305 -12.46 -8.84 -22.32
C PRO A 305 -12.95 -7.41 -22.13
N GLY A 306 -13.31 -6.76 -23.23
CA GLY A 306 -13.70 -5.37 -23.26
C GLY A 306 -14.98 -4.99 -22.49
N ASP A 307 -15.46 -5.83 -21.58
CA ASP A 307 -16.55 -5.48 -20.67
C ASP A 307 -15.98 -4.77 -19.43
N GLU A 308 -16.15 -3.52 -19.43
CA GLU A 308 -15.68 -2.53 -18.47
C GLU A 308 -16.20 -2.75 -17.05
N ASN A 309 -17.34 -3.43 -16.91
CA ASN A 309 -18.02 -3.65 -15.65
C ASN A 309 -17.63 -4.97 -14.96
N HIS A 310 -16.79 -5.80 -15.58
CA HIS A 310 -16.44 -7.11 -15.02
C HIS A 310 -15.77 -7.02 -13.63
N ILE A 311 -14.93 -6.04 -13.39
CA ILE A 311 -14.30 -5.89 -12.07
C ILE A 311 -15.34 -5.58 -10.99
N TRP A 312 -16.35 -4.76 -11.30
CA TRP A 312 -17.46 -4.41 -10.41
C TRP A 312 -18.39 -5.57 -10.16
N ASN A 313 -18.79 -6.26 -11.23
CA ASN A 313 -19.84 -7.28 -11.18
C ASN A 313 -19.32 -8.65 -10.78
N GLN A 314 -18.07 -8.98 -11.10
CA GLN A 314 -17.54 -10.33 -10.97
C GLN A 314 -16.12 -10.36 -10.35
N TRP A 315 -15.13 -9.78 -11.01
CA TRP A 315 -13.73 -10.04 -10.69
C TRP A 315 -13.28 -9.45 -9.37
N GLY A 316 -13.94 -8.39 -8.91
CA GLY A 316 -13.71 -7.86 -7.56
C GLY A 316 -13.94 -8.89 -6.44
N ASN A 317 -14.78 -9.91 -6.70
CA ASN A 317 -15.18 -10.94 -5.75
C ASN A 317 -14.77 -12.37 -6.14
N LEU A 318 -14.03 -12.55 -7.25
CA LEU A 318 -13.54 -13.86 -7.66
C LEU A 318 -12.16 -14.15 -7.09
N ASN A 319 -11.93 -15.44 -6.80
CA ASN A 319 -10.64 -15.95 -6.34
C ASN A 319 -9.88 -16.64 -7.49
N TYR A 320 -8.59 -16.38 -7.59
CA TYR A 320 -7.70 -16.95 -8.62
C TYR A 320 -6.47 -17.63 -8.01
N GLY A 321 -6.61 -18.23 -6.83
CA GLY A 321 -5.53 -18.87 -6.09
C GLY A 321 -5.09 -20.24 -6.60
N ARG A 322 -5.61 -20.69 -7.77
CA ARG A 322 -5.23 -22.00 -8.37
C ARG A 322 -4.81 -21.90 -9.83
N GLY A 323 -4.63 -20.69 -10.31
CA GLY A 323 -4.10 -20.47 -11.65
C GLY A 323 -2.62 -20.84 -11.75
N THR A 324 -2.20 -21.48 -12.85
CA THR A 324 -0.79 -21.83 -13.09
C THR A 324 0.06 -20.65 -13.58
N GLY A 325 -0.59 -19.56 -13.93
CA GLY A 325 0.02 -18.30 -14.36
C GLY A 325 -0.74 -17.10 -13.81
N ILE A 326 -0.05 -15.99 -13.69
CA ILE A 326 -0.61 -14.71 -13.25
C ILE A 326 -0.22 -13.58 -14.19
N ASN A 327 -1.02 -12.54 -14.18
CA ASN A 327 -0.69 -11.23 -14.73
C ASN A 327 -0.43 -10.25 -13.58
N ILE A 328 0.58 -9.39 -13.70
CA ILE A 328 0.75 -8.21 -12.85
C ILE A 328 0.62 -7.01 -13.77
N GLN A 329 -0.42 -6.22 -13.55
CA GLN A 329 -0.78 -5.12 -14.45
C GLN A 329 -1.46 -3.98 -13.70
N ASN A 330 -1.14 -2.75 -14.11
CA ASN A 330 -1.84 -1.52 -13.79
C ASN A 330 -1.71 -0.57 -14.98
N GLN A 331 -2.43 0.56 -14.93
CA GLN A 331 -2.37 1.60 -15.94
C GLN A 331 -2.50 2.98 -15.29
N SER A 332 -1.93 4.00 -15.91
CA SER A 332 -2.07 5.38 -15.45
C SER A 332 -3.48 5.91 -15.66
N ASP A 333 -4.09 5.40 -16.69
CA ASP A 333 -5.42 5.80 -17.08
C ASP A 333 -6.43 4.90 -16.33
N ILE A 334 -7.35 5.53 -15.65
CA ILE A 334 -8.50 4.88 -15.00
C ILE A 334 -9.40 4.13 -15.99
N ALA A 335 -8.99 4.04 -17.22
CA ALA A 335 -9.78 3.60 -18.34
C ALA A 335 -9.88 2.12 -18.56
N ASP A 336 -8.92 1.35 -18.12
CA ASP A 336 -8.82 -0.05 -18.51
C ASP A 336 -8.83 -0.98 -17.29
N TRP A 337 -9.71 -0.65 -16.38
CA TRP A 337 -9.78 -1.35 -15.11
C TRP A 337 -10.08 -2.85 -15.17
N PRO A 338 -10.73 -3.46 -16.14
CA PRO A 338 -10.82 -4.92 -16.12
C PRO A 338 -9.47 -5.60 -16.09
N CYS A 339 -8.42 -4.93 -16.54
CA CYS A 339 -7.07 -5.48 -16.67
C CYS A 339 -6.14 -5.20 -15.50
N PHE A 340 -6.61 -4.61 -14.41
CA PHE A 340 -5.82 -4.44 -13.19
C PHE A 340 -5.65 -5.77 -12.46
N SER A 341 -4.43 -6.11 -12.09
CA SER A 341 -4.13 -7.36 -11.42
C SER A 341 -2.95 -7.23 -10.45
N LYS A 342 -3.13 -7.75 -9.23
CA LYS A 342 -2.12 -7.86 -8.19
C LYS A 342 -1.81 -9.31 -7.91
N TYR A 343 -0.61 -9.56 -7.42
CA TYR A 343 -0.18 -10.89 -7.03
C TYR A 343 0.26 -10.93 -5.57
N TYR A 344 -0.35 -11.80 -4.79
CA TYR A 344 -0.04 -12.07 -3.40
C TYR A 344 0.71 -13.39 -3.27
N VAL A 345 1.76 -13.44 -2.41
CA VAL A 345 2.53 -14.66 -2.14
C VAL A 345 3.04 -14.66 -0.71
N THR A 346 3.02 -15.84 -0.06
CA THR A 346 3.53 -16.01 1.30
C THR A 346 4.62 -17.06 1.33
N PHE A 347 5.79 -16.70 1.88
CA PHE A 347 6.91 -17.62 2.08
C PHE A 347 7.03 -17.98 3.56
N PRO A 348 6.96 -19.27 3.93
CA PRO A 348 7.24 -19.72 5.29
C PRO A 348 8.73 -19.56 5.60
N LEU A 349 9.08 -18.83 6.65
CA LEU A 349 10.48 -18.67 7.06
C LEU A 349 10.93 -19.71 8.10
N SER A 350 10.06 -20.61 8.51
CA SER A 350 10.36 -21.68 9.48
C SER A 350 11.43 -22.67 9.00
N GLY A 351 11.69 -22.75 7.70
CA GLY A 351 12.79 -23.53 7.14
C GLY A 351 14.18 -22.89 7.29
N LEU A 352 14.27 -21.64 7.74
CA LEU A 352 15.52 -20.97 8.06
C LEU A 352 16.02 -21.44 9.44
N PRO A 353 17.31 -21.72 9.61
CA PRO A 353 17.85 -22.07 10.92
C PRO A 353 17.64 -20.92 11.91
N ALA A 354 17.26 -21.25 13.15
CA ALA A 354 17.00 -20.26 14.19
C ALA A 354 18.28 -19.51 14.61
N GLY A 355 18.12 -18.26 15.04
CA GLY A 355 19.20 -17.44 15.59
C GLY A 355 20.26 -17.01 14.56
N LYS A 356 19.89 -16.93 13.29
CA LYS A 356 20.80 -16.49 12.22
C LYS A 356 20.65 -15.02 11.91
N VAL A 357 21.67 -14.46 11.29
CA VAL A 357 21.64 -13.12 10.68
C VAL A 357 21.29 -13.29 9.22
N ILE A 358 20.26 -12.62 8.73
CA ILE A 358 19.97 -12.55 7.30
C ILE A 358 21.03 -11.64 6.67
N ARG A 359 21.71 -12.13 5.64
CA ARG A 359 22.71 -11.37 4.88
C ARG A 359 22.11 -10.71 3.66
N SER A 360 21.32 -11.49 2.94
CA SER A 360 20.56 -11.03 1.78
C SER A 360 19.38 -11.96 1.51
N ALA A 361 18.37 -11.47 0.81
CA ALA A 361 17.28 -12.29 0.33
C ALA A 361 16.77 -11.78 -1.02
N THR A 362 16.51 -12.70 -1.93
CA THR A 362 16.06 -12.41 -3.28
C THR A 362 14.77 -13.15 -3.57
N LEU A 363 13.74 -12.41 -3.95
CA LEU A 363 12.53 -12.95 -4.57
C LEU A 363 12.79 -13.12 -6.06
N THR A 364 12.45 -14.29 -6.61
CA THR A 364 12.53 -14.60 -8.05
C THR A 364 11.17 -15.06 -8.54
N LEU A 365 10.68 -14.41 -9.60
CA LEU A 365 9.52 -14.85 -10.38
C LEU A 365 9.98 -15.10 -11.82
N TYR A 366 9.42 -16.10 -12.48
CA TYR A 366 9.77 -16.44 -13.86
C TYR A 366 8.75 -15.87 -14.83
N HIS A 367 9.22 -14.91 -15.63
CA HIS A 367 8.47 -14.13 -16.59
C HIS A 367 8.44 -14.84 -17.94
N TRP A 368 7.24 -15.23 -18.42
CA TRP A 368 7.10 -16.03 -19.63
C TRP A 368 6.29 -15.37 -20.74
N GLY A 369 5.60 -14.26 -20.47
CA GLY A 369 4.76 -13.59 -21.45
C GLY A 369 4.41 -12.17 -21.08
N ASN A 370 3.80 -11.46 -22.01
CA ASN A 370 3.39 -10.07 -21.85
C ASN A 370 1.98 -9.87 -22.42
N SER A 371 1.26 -8.90 -21.89
CA SER A 371 0.04 -8.38 -22.46
C SER A 371 0.40 -7.34 -23.55
N GLY A 372 -0.12 -7.52 -24.76
CA GLY A 372 0.03 -6.54 -25.87
C GLY A 372 1.48 -6.20 -26.26
N PRO A 373 1.66 -5.12 -27.04
CA PRO A 373 2.97 -4.68 -27.52
C PRO A 373 3.83 -3.99 -26.44
N GLY A 374 3.40 -4.01 -25.25
CA GLY A 374 3.85 -3.40 -24.01
C GLY A 374 5.28 -2.93 -23.87
N THR A 375 5.43 -2.07 -22.91
CA THR A 375 6.68 -1.43 -22.49
C THR A 375 7.29 -2.14 -21.27
N THR A 376 8.30 -1.55 -20.69
CA THR A 376 8.86 -1.95 -19.39
C THR A 376 7.87 -1.60 -18.29
N SER A 377 7.48 -2.58 -17.49
CA SER A 377 6.67 -2.38 -16.28
C SER A 377 7.55 -2.22 -15.06
N TYR A 378 7.19 -1.31 -14.15
CA TYR A 378 7.86 -1.14 -12.87
C TYR A 378 7.04 -1.84 -11.79
N ILE A 379 7.46 -3.05 -11.42
CA ILE A 379 6.73 -3.89 -10.46
C ILE A 379 7.28 -3.65 -9.07
N HIS A 380 6.43 -3.12 -8.21
CA HIS A 380 6.70 -2.88 -6.79
C HIS A 380 6.39 -4.13 -5.98
N VAL A 381 7.22 -4.39 -4.97
CA VAL A 381 6.98 -5.41 -3.93
C VAL A 381 6.67 -4.68 -2.63
N SER A 382 5.54 -5.00 -2.04
CA SER A 382 5.17 -4.51 -0.72
C SER A 382 4.95 -5.66 0.24
N THR A 383 5.23 -5.44 1.53
CA THR A 383 4.85 -6.37 2.59
C THR A 383 3.36 -6.25 2.91
N VAL A 384 2.80 -7.30 3.48
CA VAL A 384 1.42 -7.39 3.97
C VAL A 384 1.44 -7.84 5.43
N ALA A 385 0.66 -7.17 6.28
CA ALA A 385 0.63 -7.50 7.71
C ALA A 385 -0.36 -8.63 8.02
N GLU A 386 -1.53 -8.56 7.40
CA GLU A 386 -2.66 -9.44 7.66
C GLU A 386 -2.47 -10.81 6.97
N ASP A 387 -3.01 -11.86 7.57
CA ASP A 387 -3.07 -13.17 6.96
C ASP A 387 -4.19 -13.24 5.90
N TRP A 388 -4.04 -14.14 4.94
CA TRP A 388 -5.01 -14.35 3.87
C TRP A 388 -5.00 -15.80 3.38
N GLY A 389 -6.12 -16.24 2.81
CA GLY A 389 -6.26 -17.59 2.30
C GLY A 389 -6.17 -17.65 0.77
N GLU A 390 -5.35 -18.55 0.26
CA GLU A 390 -5.12 -18.75 -1.17
C GLU A 390 -6.43 -18.94 -1.96
N THR A 391 -7.38 -19.72 -1.42
CA THR A 391 -8.64 -20.05 -2.08
C THR A 391 -9.79 -19.10 -1.74
N THR A 392 -9.54 -18.04 -0.97
CA THR A 392 -10.57 -17.08 -0.53
C THR A 392 -10.21 -15.64 -0.82
N LEU A 393 -8.95 -15.38 -1.22
CA LEU A 393 -8.50 -14.04 -1.55
C LEU A 393 -9.20 -13.52 -2.80
N THR A 394 -9.72 -12.30 -2.75
CA THR A 394 -10.33 -11.58 -3.87
C THR A 394 -9.81 -10.15 -3.90
N TRP A 395 -10.06 -9.40 -4.96
CA TRP A 395 -9.68 -7.98 -5.00
C TRP A 395 -10.25 -7.18 -3.82
N ASN A 396 -11.53 -7.43 -3.48
CA ASN A 396 -12.26 -6.66 -2.47
C ASN A 396 -11.94 -7.06 -1.02
N ASN A 397 -11.41 -8.25 -0.77
CA ASN A 397 -11.00 -8.67 0.57
C ASN A 397 -9.49 -8.76 0.76
N ALA A 398 -8.72 -8.49 -0.29
CA ALA A 398 -7.27 -8.55 -0.22
C ALA A 398 -6.70 -7.51 0.76
N PRO A 399 -5.78 -7.90 1.64
CA PRO A 399 -5.19 -6.97 2.58
C PRO A 399 -4.39 -5.87 1.86
N LEU A 400 -4.39 -4.69 2.45
CA LEU A 400 -3.64 -3.55 1.92
C LEU A 400 -2.13 -3.73 2.10
N ALA A 401 -1.35 -3.11 1.23
CA ALA A 401 0.09 -3.01 1.40
C ALA A 401 0.43 -2.35 2.75
N LEU A 402 1.38 -2.94 3.48
CA LEU A 402 1.92 -2.37 4.71
C LEU A 402 3.07 -1.40 4.42
N GLU A 403 4.03 -1.82 3.57
CA GLU A 403 5.24 -1.06 3.25
C GLU A 403 5.82 -1.53 1.91
N ASN A 404 6.05 -0.62 0.97
CA ASN A 404 6.78 -0.96 -0.26
C ASN A 404 8.27 -1.10 0.05
N VAL A 405 8.87 -2.20 -0.39
CA VAL A 405 10.24 -2.58 0.01
C VAL A 405 11.20 -2.75 -1.15
N ALA A 406 10.68 -2.98 -2.36
CA ALA A 406 11.49 -3.12 -3.56
C ALA A 406 10.70 -2.72 -4.81
N VAL A 407 11.42 -2.40 -5.87
CA VAL A 407 10.87 -2.20 -7.21
C VAL A 407 11.87 -2.72 -8.24
N ALA A 408 11.38 -3.31 -9.32
CA ALA A 408 12.22 -3.70 -10.46
C ALA A 408 11.57 -3.31 -11.77
N ALA A 409 12.39 -2.86 -12.70
CA ALA A 409 12.02 -2.70 -14.10
C ALA A 409 11.94 -4.07 -14.77
N VAL A 410 10.79 -4.42 -15.30
CA VAL A 410 10.51 -5.68 -15.99
C VAL A 410 10.25 -5.40 -17.46
N PRO A 411 11.28 -5.46 -18.31
CA PRO A 411 11.11 -5.31 -19.76
C PRO A 411 10.37 -6.52 -20.33
N MET A 412 9.86 -6.37 -21.54
CA MET A 412 9.20 -7.45 -22.27
C MET A 412 10.10 -8.71 -22.34
N VAL A 413 9.46 -9.86 -22.38
CA VAL A 413 10.10 -11.13 -22.71
C VAL A 413 9.71 -11.54 -24.13
N GLY A 414 10.69 -11.99 -24.92
CA GLY A 414 10.45 -12.65 -26.20
C GLY A 414 10.16 -14.14 -26.02
N ALA A 415 10.12 -14.87 -27.13
CA ALA A 415 10.02 -16.34 -27.08
C ALA A 415 11.13 -16.93 -26.19
N CYS A 416 10.76 -17.80 -25.27
CA CYS A 416 11.68 -18.35 -24.28
C CYS A 416 11.42 -19.85 -24.06
N HIS A 417 12.42 -20.56 -23.57
CA HIS A 417 12.30 -21.94 -23.10
C HIS A 417 12.00 -21.93 -21.60
N TRP A 418 11.00 -22.73 -21.18
CA TRP A 418 10.66 -22.87 -19.77
C TRP A 418 11.87 -23.21 -18.90
N PRO A 419 12.00 -22.62 -17.71
CA PRO A 419 11.03 -21.76 -17.00
C PRO A 419 11.00 -20.30 -17.43
N CYS A 420 11.64 -19.95 -18.56
CA CYS A 420 11.71 -18.60 -19.11
C CYS A 420 12.65 -17.65 -18.32
N VAL A 421 12.33 -16.35 -18.22
CA VAL A 421 13.29 -15.34 -17.76
C VAL A 421 13.07 -15.03 -16.28
N PRO A 422 14.07 -15.28 -15.41
CA PRO A 422 13.97 -14.88 -14.02
C PRO A 422 13.97 -13.35 -13.88
N ARG A 423 13.05 -12.83 -13.08
CA ARG A 423 13.00 -11.45 -12.62
C ARG A 423 13.19 -11.45 -11.12
N THR A 424 13.99 -10.54 -10.61
CA THR A 424 14.44 -10.57 -9.22
C THR A 424 14.20 -9.24 -8.51
N TRP A 425 13.86 -9.33 -7.22
CA TRP A 425 13.73 -8.20 -6.30
C TRP A 425 14.57 -8.48 -5.07
N ASP A 426 15.32 -7.48 -4.60
CA ASP A 426 15.96 -7.54 -3.30
C ASP A 426 14.91 -7.32 -2.20
N VAL A 427 14.64 -8.36 -1.45
CA VAL A 427 13.68 -8.35 -0.32
C VAL A 427 14.38 -8.57 1.03
N SER A 428 15.69 -8.32 1.08
CA SER A 428 16.52 -8.54 2.28
C SER A 428 15.97 -7.85 3.51
N TYR A 429 15.55 -6.59 3.36
CA TYR A 429 14.95 -5.81 4.44
C TYR A 429 13.67 -6.47 4.98
N ALA A 430 12.77 -6.88 4.10
CA ALA A 430 11.50 -7.50 4.49
C ALA A 430 11.71 -8.87 5.14
N VAL A 431 12.60 -9.70 4.58
CA VAL A 431 12.94 -11.03 5.13
C VAL A 431 13.56 -10.88 6.51
N ALA A 432 14.54 -9.97 6.68
CA ALA A 432 15.19 -9.78 7.97
C ALA A 432 14.18 -9.40 9.06
N ARG A 433 13.21 -8.55 8.72
CA ARG A 433 12.15 -8.13 9.63
C ARG A 433 11.17 -9.28 9.96
N ALA A 434 10.66 -9.97 8.97
CA ALA A 434 9.75 -11.09 9.16
C ALA A 434 10.42 -12.22 9.96
N TYR A 435 11.68 -12.55 9.66
CA TYR A 435 12.46 -13.54 10.37
C TYR A 435 12.69 -13.16 11.84
N ALA A 436 13.08 -11.91 12.12
CA ALA A 436 13.25 -11.41 13.49
C ALA A 436 11.95 -11.43 14.30
N ALA A 437 10.80 -11.23 13.63
CA ALA A 437 9.47 -11.29 14.23
C ALA A 437 8.93 -12.74 14.37
N GLY A 438 9.62 -13.75 13.82
CA GLY A 438 9.13 -15.13 13.80
C GLY A 438 7.87 -15.31 12.93
N GLN A 439 7.68 -14.43 11.92
CA GLN A 439 6.53 -14.41 11.05
C GLN A 439 6.87 -14.92 9.65
N PRO A 440 5.91 -15.46 8.89
CA PRO A 440 6.10 -15.69 7.46
C PRO A 440 6.27 -14.36 6.71
N LEU A 441 6.96 -14.40 5.58
CA LEU A 441 7.07 -13.26 4.68
C LEU A 441 5.84 -13.22 3.78
N ARG A 442 4.96 -12.25 3.98
CA ARG A 442 3.80 -11.99 3.12
C ARG A 442 4.09 -10.81 2.21
N LEU A 443 3.92 -11.00 0.92
CA LEU A 443 4.20 -10.00 -0.10
C LEU A 443 3.00 -9.80 -1.02
N VAL A 444 2.90 -8.59 -1.55
CA VAL A 444 2.05 -8.27 -2.69
C VAL A 444 2.89 -7.56 -3.74
N LEU A 445 2.68 -7.95 -5.01
CA LEU A 445 3.30 -7.32 -6.16
C LEU A 445 2.25 -6.59 -6.98
N TYR A 446 2.56 -5.36 -7.36
CA TYR A 446 1.71 -4.51 -8.19
C TYR A 446 2.56 -3.58 -9.04
N SER A 447 2.11 -3.24 -10.24
CA SER A 447 2.85 -2.32 -11.09
C SER A 447 2.30 -0.89 -10.98
N SER A 448 3.14 0.08 -11.31
CA SER A 448 2.74 1.49 -11.41
C SER A 448 2.69 1.97 -12.86
N ASP A 449 2.44 1.06 -13.77
CA ASP A 449 2.50 1.29 -15.22
C ASP A 449 1.64 2.47 -15.68
N SER A 450 2.01 3.01 -16.85
CA SER A 450 1.27 4.06 -17.53
C SER A 450 0.70 3.62 -18.88
N GLU A 451 1.14 2.46 -19.37
CA GLU A 451 0.82 2.00 -20.70
C GLU A 451 -0.36 1.02 -20.70
N TYR A 452 -1.19 1.14 -21.73
CA TYR A 452 -2.28 0.22 -21.99
C TYR A 452 -1.75 -1.19 -22.29
N HIS A 453 -2.32 -2.21 -21.65
CA HIS A 453 -1.89 -3.61 -21.79
C HIS A 453 -0.40 -3.86 -21.50
N SER A 454 0.14 -3.27 -20.45
CA SER A 454 1.55 -3.42 -20.04
C SER A 454 1.83 -4.69 -19.24
N GLY A 455 0.81 -5.52 -18.98
CA GLY A 455 0.88 -6.69 -18.11
C GLY A 455 2.06 -7.62 -18.38
N LYS A 456 2.55 -8.22 -17.32
CA LYS A 456 3.64 -9.19 -17.32
C LYS A 456 3.18 -10.50 -16.69
N TYR A 457 3.40 -11.60 -17.42
CA TYR A 457 2.91 -12.92 -17.07
C TYR A 457 3.97 -13.74 -16.38
N PHE A 458 3.66 -14.23 -15.19
CA PHE A 458 4.56 -15.03 -14.37
C PHE A 458 3.96 -16.39 -14.03
N THR A 459 4.83 -17.32 -13.72
CA THR A 459 4.46 -18.65 -13.21
C THR A 459 4.10 -18.56 -11.73
N THR A 460 3.09 -19.30 -11.29
CA THR A 460 2.62 -19.39 -9.90
C THR A 460 3.20 -20.59 -9.14
N SER A 461 2.87 -20.72 -7.87
CA SER A 461 3.21 -21.89 -7.05
C SER A 461 2.46 -23.16 -7.50
N ASP A 462 1.31 -23.03 -8.15
CA ASP A 462 0.49 -24.14 -8.67
C ASP A 462 0.96 -24.68 -10.03
N ALA A 463 2.02 -24.11 -10.60
CA ALA A 463 2.63 -24.68 -11.81
C ALA A 463 2.92 -26.16 -11.65
N GLU A 464 2.68 -26.94 -12.72
CA GLU A 464 2.92 -28.38 -12.74
C GLU A 464 4.38 -28.73 -12.41
N ASP A 465 4.63 -29.96 -11.95
CA ASP A 465 5.94 -30.36 -11.43
C ASP A 465 7.03 -30.39 -12.50
N TRP A 466 6.69 -30.52 -13.79
CA TRP A 466 7.66 -30.41 -14.89
C TRP A 466 8.27 -29.00 -14.97
N ASN A 467 7.54 -27.96 -14.51
CA ASN A 467 8.00 -26.57 -14.43
C ASN A 467 8.22 -26.11 -12.96
N ALA A 468 8.53 -27.03 -12.05
CA ALA A 468 8.73 -26.70 -10.64
C ALA A 468 9.79 -25.60 -10.39
N VAL A 469 10.78 -25.48 -11.29
CA VAL A 469 11.81 -24.43 -11.21
C VAL A 469 11.20 -23.04 -11.46
N GLY A 470 10.15 -22.94 -12.26
CA GLY A 470 9.47 -21.69 -12.58
C GLY A 470 8.62 -21.12 -11.45
N ARG A 471 8.34 -21.90 -10.41
CA ARG A 471 7.54 -21.43 -9.26
C ARG A 471 8.22 -20.27 -8.52
N PRO A 472 7.48 -19.36 -7.91
CA PRO A 472 8.01 -18.29 -7.08
C PRO A 472 9.01 -18.80 -6.06
N THR A 473 10.16 -18.17 -6.00
CA THR A 473 11.29 -18.67 -5.21
C THR A 473 11.87 -17.54 -4.36
N LEU A 474 12.03 -17.81 -3.07
CA LEU A 474 12.78 -16.96 -2.15
C LEU A 474 14.11 -17.61 -1.82
N THR A 475 15.22 -16.94 -2.16
CA THR A 475 16.57 -17.37 -1.80
C THR A 475 17.10 -16.47 -0.69
N VAL A 476 17.47 -17.07 0.44
CA VAL A 476 17.93 -16.36 1.64
C VAL A 476 19.36 -16.79 1.97
N ASN A 477 20.29 -15.85 1.98
CA ASN A 477 21.64 -16.03 2.48
C ASN A 477 21.69 -15.60 3.95
N TRP A 478 22.22 -16.46 4.80
CA TRP A 478 22.29 -16.21 6.25
C TRP A 478 23.68 -16.52 6.80
N GLY A 479 24.02 -15.90 7.95
CA GLY A 479 25.26 -16.10 8.66
C GLY A 479 25.03 -16.41 10.13
N ASN A 480 26.09 -16.84 10.81
CA ASN A 480 26.11 -16.97 12.26
C ASN A 480 26.46 -15.62 12.88
N PRO A 481 25.78 -15.18 13.97
CA PRO A 481 26.11 -13.97 14.71
C PRO A 481 27.57 -13.95 15.17
#